data_59d2826183697455c6f31bc8f157b3af
#
_entry.id   59d2826183697455c6f31bc8f157b3af
#
_cell.length_a   1.000
_cell.length_b   1.000
_cell.length_c   1.000
_cell.angle_alpha   90.00
_cell.angle_beta   90.00
_cell.angle_gamma   90.00
#
_symmetry.space_group_name_H-M   'P 1'
#
loop_
_entity.id
_entity.type
_entity.pdbx_description
1 polymer ?
#
loop_
_entity_poly.entity_id
_entity_poly.type
_entity_poly.pdbx_seq_one_letter_code
_entity_poly.pdbx_strand_id
1 'polypeptide(L)'
;MIHQQLIVVPARCRGYHLITSMILKKLGELPDAGLLNLFIQHTSAALTINENADPSVRTDFESAVNRIVPEGASYYTHTLEGNDDMPPMSRAPLFGPSRHYTCSGGRLALGTWQVFICVSS
;
A
#
# COMPACT_ATOMS: atom_id res chain seq x y z
N MET A 1 -22.92 11.27 -7.28
CA MET A 1 -22.07 12.34 -6.72
C MET A 1 -20.70 11.78 -6.40
N ILE A 2 -19.66 12.52 -6.73
CA ILE A 2 -18.28 12.13 -6.44
C ILE A 2 -17.81 12.88 -5.20
N HIS A 3 -17.28 12.15 -4.23
CA HIS A 3 -16.60 12.73 -3.09
C HIS A 3 -15.10 12.46 -3.22
N GLN A 4 -14.30 13.46 -2.92
CA GLN A 4 -12.87 13.38 -3.05
C GLN A 4 -12.21 13.98 -1.81
N GLN A 5 -11.16 13.32 -1.31
CA GLN A 5 -10.50 13.72 -0.09
C GLN A 5 -9.01 13.41 -0.17
N LEU A 6 -8.19 14.33 0.31
CA LEU A 6 -6.76 14.09 0.51
C LEU A 6 -6.54 13.57 1.93
N ILE A 7 -5.88 12.42 2.04
CA ILE A 7 -5.50 11.84 3.33
C ILE A 7 -3.99 11.83 3.42
N VAL A 8 -3.45 12.43 4.47
CA VAL A 8 -2.01 12.45 4.71
C VAL A 8 -1.66 11.28 5.61
N VAL A 9 -0.87 10.34 5.08
CA VAL A 9 -0.33 9.22 5.85
C VAL A 9 0.97 9.70 6.49
N PRO A 10 1.11 9.64 7.83
CA PRO A 10 2.35 10.05 8.47
C PRO A 10 3.55 9.28 7.93
N ALA A 11 4.70 9.95 7.87
CA ALA A 11 5.94 9.32 7.46
C ALA A 11 6.23 8.10 8.34
N ARG A 12 6.60 6.99 7.69
CA ARG A 12 6.88 5.73 8.36
C ARG A 12 8.23 5.21 7.92
N CYS A 13 8.84 4.41 8.77
CA CYS A 13 10.04 3.70 8.39
C CYS A 13 9.72 2.70 7.27
N ARG A 14 10.74 2.24 6.59
CA ARG A 14 10.62 1.25 5.53
C ARG A 14 9.84 0.03 6.03
N GLY A 15 8.94 -0.47 5.22
CA GLY A 15 8.18 -1.67 5.54
C GLY A 15 6.78 -1.68 4.94
N TYR A 16 5.96 -2.55 5.49
CA TYR A 16 4.61 -2.86 5.05
C TYR A 16 3.65 -2.49 6.18
N HIS A 17 2.90 -1.41 6.00
CA HIS A 17 2.14 -0.80 7.08
C HIS A 17 0.64 -0.95 6.85
N LEU A 18 -0.06 -1.38 7.88
CA LEU A 18 -1.52 -1.46 7.87
C LEU A 18 -2.09 -0.05 7.96
N ILE A 19 -2.94 0.32 7.00
CA ILE A 19 -3.53 1.66 6.93
C ILE A 19 -5.05 1.64 6.87
N THR A 20 -5.68 0.47 6.94
CA THR A 20 -7.13 0.33 6.80
C THR A 20 -7.90 1.17 7.80
N SER A 21 -7.60 1.04 9.08
CA SER A 21 -8.31 1.77 10.14
C SER A 21 -8.17 3.27 10.00
N MET A 22 -6.97 3.73 9.65
CA MET A 22 -6.72 5.16 9.46
C MET A 22 -7.54 5.72 8.29
N ILE A 23 -7.58 4.99 7.17
CA ILE A 23 -8.32 5.42 5.99
C ILE A 23 -9.81 5.44 6.28
N LEU A 24 -10.36 4.39 6.87
CA LEU A 24 -11.78 4.31 7.20
C LEU A 24 -12.20 5.41 8.18
N LYS A 25 -11.37 5.70 9.16
CA LYS A 25 -11.63 6.78 10.11
C LYS A 25 -11.68 8.15 9.43
N LYS A 26 -10.80 8.39 8.48
CA LYS A 26 -10.75 9.66 7.73
C LYS A 26 -11.90 9.81 6.74
N LEU A 27 -12.34 8.71 6.14
CA LEU A 27 -13.45 8.74 5.18
C LEU A 27 -14.81 8.94 5.85
N GLY A 28 -14.98 8.43 7.08
CA GLY A 28 -16.27 8.49 7.76
C GLY A 28 -17.28 7.53 7.13
N GLU A 29 -18.50 8.02 6.87
CA GLU A 29 -19.55 7.20 6.30
C GLU A 29 -19.27 6.83 4.85
N LEU A 30 -19.52 5.56 4.53
CA LEU A 30 -19.43 5.03 3.17
C LEU A 30 -20.86 4.87 2.59
N PRO A 31 -21.01 4.96 1.26
CA PRO A 31 -22.29 4.76 0.62
C PRO A 31 -22.77 3.30 0.76
N ASP A 32 -24.07 3.08 0.65
CA ASP A 32 -24.64 1.73 0.62
C ASP A 32 -24.15 0.94 -0.59
N ALA A 33 -23.93 1.62 -1.71
CA ALA A 33 -23.33 1.04 -2.91
C ALA A 33 -22.44 2.08 -3.57
N GLY A 34 -21.26 1.66 -4.01
CA GLY A 34 -20.34 2.57 -4.66
C GLY A 34 -18.94 1.99 -4.77
N LEU A 35 -18.03 2.84 -5.18
CA LEU A 35 -16.62 2.49 -5.31
C LEU A 35 -15.76 3.44 -4.50
N LEU A 36 -14.78 2.89 -3.83
CA LEU A 36 -13.69 3.64 -3.22
C LEU A 36 -12.45 3.47 -4.09
N ASN A 37 -11.90 4.57 -4.59
CA ASN A 37 -10.61 4.56 -5.26
C ASN A 37 -9.58 5.21 -4.35
N LEU A 38 -8.52 4.46 -4.02
CA LEU A 38 -7.36 4.97 -3.30
C LEU A 38 -6.22 5.15 -4.30
N PHE A 39 -5.60 6.32 -4.27
CA PHE A 39 -4.45 6.63 -5.11
C PHE A 39 -3.35 7.24 -4.25
N ILE A 40 -2.13 6.69 -4.35
CA ILE A 40 -0.98 7.20 -3.59
C ILE A 40 -0.13 8.12 -4.47
N GLN A 41 0.15 9.30 -3.97
CA GLN A 41 0.95 10.34 -4.67
C GLN A 41 2.40 10.27 -4.24
N HIS A 42 3.07 9.15 -4.53
CA HIS A 42 4.47 8.96 -4.13
C HIS A 42 5.17 7.97 -5.06
N THR A 43 6.41 8.26 -5.42
CA THR A 43 7.17 7.44 -6.37
C THR A 43 7.76 6.18 -5.75
N SER A 44 7.97 6.16 -4.45
CA SER A 44 8.59 5.03 -3.74
C SER A 44 7.67 4.36 -2.73
N ALA A 45 6.38 4.64 -2.81
CA ALA A 45 5.37 3.96 -2.00
C ALA A 45 4.27 3.40 -2.90
N ALA A 46 3.61 2.36 -2.43
CA ALA A 46 2.57 1.69 -3.18
C ALA A 46 1.45 1.20 -2.26
N LEU A 47 0.36 0.81 -2.87
CA LEU A 47 -0.80 0.26 -2.16
C LEU A 47 -1.01 -1.19 -2.58
N THR A 48 -1.30 -2.04 -1.62
CA THR A 48 -1.73 -3.41 -1.89
C THR A 48 -2.77 -3.84 -0.86
N ILE A 49 -3.31 -5.01 -1.06
CA ILE A 49 -4.24 -5.65 -0.14
C ILE A 49 -3.70 -7.05 0.16
N ASN A 50 -3.72 -7.43 1.43
CA ASN A 50 -3.23 -8.75 1.83
C ASN A 50 -3.89 -9.16 3.15
N GLU A 51 -3.50 -10.33 3.63
CA GLU A 51 -4.05 -10.94 4.83
C GLU A 51 -3.50 -10.29 6.10
N ASN A 52 -4.34 -10.21 7.12
CA ASN A 52 -3.95 -9.77 8.46
C ASN A 52 -4.37 -10.78 9.56
N ALA A 53 -4.46 -12.06 9.22
CA ALA A 53 -4.77 -13.10 10.23
C ALA A 53 -3.58 -13.38 11.13
N ASP A 54 -2.37 -13.31 10.58
CA ASP A 54 -1.12 -13.62 11.27
C ASP A 54 -0.05 -12.60 10.90
N PRO A 55 0.62 -11.97 11.88
CA PRO A 55 1.68 -11.00 11.61
C PRO A 55 2.83 -11.57 10.78
N SER A 56 3.07 -12.88 10.84
CA SER A 56 4.12 -13.54 10.05
C SER A 56 3.90 -13.40 8.55
N VAL A 57 2.66 -13.27 8.10
CA VAL A 57 2.35 -13.08 6.67
C VAL A 57 3.01 -11.82 6.14
N ARG A 58 2.96 -10.72 6.88
CA ARG A 58 3.62 -9.46 6.46
C ARG A 58 5.13 -9.58 6.46
N THR A 59 5.69 -10.28 7.43
CA THR A 59 7.13 -10.53 7.49
C THR A 59 7.59 -11.37 6.30
N ASP A 60 6.87 -12.44 5.99
CA ASP A 60 7.19 -13.31 4.85
C ASP A 60 7.00 -12.59 3.53
N PHE A 61 5.96 -11.77 3.42
CA PHE A 61 5.71 -10.96 2.23
C PHE A 61 6.86 -9.99 1.97
N GLU A 62 7.32 -9.29 3.00
CA GLU A 62 8.47 -8.39 2.90
C GLU A 62 9.74 -9.15 2.48
N SER A 63 10.00 -10.30 3.08
CA SER A 63 11.16 -11.12 2.75
C SER A 63 11.13 -11.60 1.29
N ALA A 64 9.97 -12.03 0.83
CA ALA A 64 9.79 -12.47 -0.56
C ALA A 64 10.04 -11.33 -1.55
N VAL A 65 9.47 -10.16 -1.30
CA VAL A 65 9.65 -9.00 -2.17
C VAL A 65 11.09 -8.51 -2.15
N ASN A 66 11.75 -8.55 -1.02
CA ASN A 66 13.17 -8.17 -0.92
C ASN A 66 14.08 -9.09 -1.75
N ARG A 67 13.69 -10.34 -1.96
CA ARG A 67 14.41 -11.25 -2.86
C ARG A 67 14.12 -10.99 -4.32
N ILE A 68 12.90 -10.59 -4.64
CA ILE A 68 12.51 -10.26 -6.02
C ILE A 68 13.14 -8.93 -6.45
N VAL A 69 13.17 -7.95 -5.55
CA VAL A 69 13.74 -6.61 -5.81
C VAL A 69 14.79 -6.32 -4.74
N PRO A 70 16.02 -6.83 -4.89
CA PRO A 70 17.07 -6.67 -3.88
C PRO A 70 17.69 -5.27 -3.92
N GLU A 71 18.26 -4.87 -2.80
CA GLU A 71 19.10 -3.69 -2.71
C GLU A 71 20.48 -3.96 -3.33
N GLY A 72 21.08 -2.91 -3.89
CA GLY A 72 22.46 -2.96 -4.36
C GLY A 72 22.72 -3.94 -5.48
N ALA A 73 21.72 -4.36 -6.23
CA ALA A 73 21.92 -5.25 -7.36
C ALA A 73 22.82 -4.61 -8.41
N SER A 74 23.70 -5.41 -9.02
CA SER A 74 24.71 -4.91 -9.95
C SER A 74 24.14 -4.27 -11.22
N TYR A 75 22.91 -4.59 -11.58
CA TYR A 75 22.24 -4.04 -12.75
C TYR A 75 21.60 -2.66 -12.51
N TYR A 76 21.59 -2.16 -11.27
CA TYR A 76 21.10 -0.81 -11.00
C TYR A 76 22.14 0.24 -11.38
N THR A 77 21.70 1.26 -12.12
CA THR A 77 22.53 2.39 -12.49
C THR A 77 22.23 3.66 -11.67
N HIS A 78 21.05 3.73 -11.07
CA HIS A 78 20.64 4.84 -10.22
C HIS A 78 21.13 4.59 -8.79
N THR A 79 22.33 5.08 -8.48
CA THR A 79 23.00 4.81 -7.20
C THR A 79 23.47 6.05 -6.47
N LEU A 80 23.20 7.25 -7.00
CA LEU A 80 23.68 8.52 -6.41
C LEU A 80 23.14 8.77 -5.01
N GLU A 81 21.93 8.28 -4.70
CA GLU A 81 21.28 8.46 -3.41
C GLU A 81 21.46 7.25 -2.48
N GLY A 82 22.25 6.26 -2.89
CA GLY A 82 22.52 5.06 -2.13
C GLY A 82 21.99 3.78 -2.79
N ASN A 83 22.41 2.64 -2.24
CA ASN A 83 22.04 1.33 -2.78
C ASN A 83 20.59 0.95 -2.52
N ASP A 84 19.90 1.64 -1.64
CA ASP A 84 18.53 1.38 -1.23
C ASP A 84 17.50 2.25 -1.96
N ASP A 85 17.92 3.11 -2.88
CA ASP A 85 17.03 4.03 -3.59
C ASP A 85 16.22 3.34 -4.70
N MET A 86 16.85 2.56 -5.56
CA MET A 86 16.17 1.88 -6.67
C MET A 86 15.16 0.80 -6.26
N PRO A 87 15.40 -0.04 -5.23
CA PRO A 87 14.41 -1.03 -4.83
C PRO A 87 13.02 -0.46 -4.54
N PRO A 88 12.87 0.64 -3.79
CA PRO A 88 11.56 1.26 -3.60
C PRO A 88 10.90 1.70 -4.90
N MET A 89 11.66 2.34 -5.79
CA MET A 89 11.14 2.81 -7.07
C MET A 89 10.78 1.67 -8.03
N SER A 90 11.37 0.50 -7.85
CA SER A 90 11.03 -0.71 -8.61
C SER A 90 9.84 -1.45 -8.00
N ARG A 91 9.73 -1.46 -6.68
CA ARG A 91 8.63 -2.13 -5.96
C ARG A 91 7.30 -1.41 -6.15
N ALA A 92 7.32 -0.08 -6.12
CA ALA A 92 6.10 0.70 -6.27
C ALA A 92 5.31 0.34 -7.53
N PRO A 93 5.91 0.27 -8.73
CA PRO A 93 5.20 -0.19 -9.92
C PRO A 93 4.68 -1.62 -9.84
N LEU A 94 5.36 -2.52 -9.12
CA LEU A 94 4.92 -3.91 -8.97
C LEU A 94 3.61 -4.01 -8.19
N PHE A 95 3.41 -3.17 -7.19
CA PHE A 95 2.18 -3.15 -6.40
C PHE A 95 1.15 -2.17 -6.95
N GLY A 96 1.60 -1.09 -7.53
CA GLY A 96 0.78 -0.06 -8.15
C GLY A 96 0.38 1.08 -7.21
N PRO A 97 0.00 2.22 -7.81
CA PRO A 97 -0.34 3.43 -7.06
C PRO A 97 -1.82 3.52 -6.70
N SER A 98 -2.66 2.67 -7.23
CA SER A 98 -4.11 2.81 -7.13
C SER A 98 -4.79 1.48 -6.90
N ARG A 99 -5.86 1.51 -6.11
CA ARG A 99 -6.74 0.36 -5.86
C ARG A 99 -8.19 0.80 -5.84
N HIS A 100 -9.05 -0.05 -6.35
CA HIS A 100 -10.49 0.15 -6.38
C HIS A 100 -11.18 -0.87 -5.50
N TYR A 101 -12.10 -0.42 -4.66
CA TYR A 101 -12.78 -1.29 -3.71
C TYR A 101 -14.28 -1.04 -3.78
N THR A 102 -15.05 -2.11 -3.69
CA THR A 102 -16.50 -2.03 -3.69
C THR A 102 -17.02 -1.67 -2.30
N CYS A 103 -17.95 -0.73 -2.26
CA CYS A 103 -18.73 -0.42 -1.06
C CYS A 103 -20.10 -1.08 -1.16
N SER A 104 -20.53 -1.73 -0.08
CA SER A 104 -21.82 -2.38 0.00
C SER A 104 -22.34 -2.32 1.43
N GLY A 105 -23.59 -1.89 1.61
CA GLY A 105 -24.20 -1.78 2.93
C GLY A 105 -23.47 -0.81 3.87
N GLY A 106 -22.89 0.25 3.34
CA GLY A 106 -22.14 1.23 4.14
C GLY A 106 -20.76 0.78 4.57
N ARG A 107 -20.25 -0.29 3.99
CA ARG A 107 -18.95 -0.88 4.34
C ARG A 107 -18.16 -1.21 3.09
N LEU A 108 -16.84 -1.34 3.24
CA LEU A 108 -16.01 -1.94 2.20
C LEU A 108 -16.26 -3.44 2.15
N ALA A 109 -16.43 -3.95 0.92
CA ALA A 109 -16.69 -5.37 0.69
C ALA A 109 -15.41 -6.20 0.73
N LEU A 110 -14.61 -6.00 1.78
CA LEU A 110 -13.38 -6.75 2.01
C LEU A 110 -13.71 -8.14 2.57
N GLY A 111 -12.90 -9.13 2.22
CA GLY A 111 -12.92 -10.41 2.89
C GLY A 111 -12.48 -10.26 4.35
N THR A 112 -12.78 -11.27 5.16
CA THR A 112 -12.56 -11.23 6.63
C THR A 112 -11.13 -10.83 7.01
N TRP A 113 -10.14 -11.28 6.26
CA TRP A 113 -8.73 -11.05 6.59
C TRP A 113 -8.06 -10.00 5.69
N GLN A 114 -8.78 -9.43 4.74
CA GLN A 114 -8.21 -8.46 3.82
C GLN A 114 -8.06 -7.08 4.46
N VAL A 115 -6.88 -6.49 4.29
CA VAL A 115 -6.55 -5.16 4.81
C VAL A 115 -5.76 -4.38 3.76
N PHE A 116 -5.83 -3.06 3.85
CA PHE A 116 -4.98 -2.19 3.03
C PHE A 116 -3.59 -2.11 3.63
N ILE A 117 -2.59 -2.23 2.77
CA ILE A 117 -1.19 -2.14 3.16
C ILE A 117 -0.52 -1.06 2.32
N CYS A 118 0.15 -0.14 3.00
CA CYS A 118 1.06 0.80 2.36
C CYS A 118 2.46 0.21 2.37
N VAL A 119 3.00 -0.02 1.19
CA VAL A 119 4.39 -0.46 1.03
C VAL A 119 5.25 0.78 0.96
N SER A 120 6.05 1.00 1.97
CA SER A 120 6.91 2.18 2.10
C SER A 120 8.37 1.77 2.12
N SER A 121 9.19 2.64 1.68
CA SER A 121 10.63 2.43 1.67
C SER A 121 11.38 3.46 2.49
#